data_3cd4f9205ddcb5f1a6dce3920ed69405
#
_entry.id   3cd4f9205ddcb5f1a6dce3920ed69405
#
_cell.length_a   1.000
_cell.length_b   1.000
_cell.length_c   1.000
_cell.angle_alpha   90.00
_cell.angle_beta   90.00
_cell.angle_gamma   90.00
#
_symmetry.space_group_name_H-M   'P 1'
#
loop_
_entity.id
_entity.type
_entity.pdbx_description
1 polymer ?
#
loop_
_entity_poly.entity_id
_entity_poly.type
_entity_poly.pdbx_seq_one_letter_code
_entity_poly.pdbx_strand_id
1 'polypeptide(L)'
;TIWAGFGEFTVSVALSAEDKTQVSQWLEAEHFIGDFKPVGHSFCHIIKENEQPVAVVQWAACAYHLKDREAFIGWSKLQCAKRRNLVVNNVRFLVLEAARRPNLASKALAHSVRALADHWMEHFGYQPLLAETFTDIEQHEGTCYKAAGWTPLGLTEGNSRQRAEFYLPNQRPKKLWVKELRADTKARLCAATLAPEHQAGATEGKGAPLPVTASMLQPLAAVLRQVKDPRGSN
;
A
#
# COMPACT_ATOMS: atom_id res chain seq x y z
N THR A 1 1.57 18.03 35.80
CA THR A 1 0.93 18.49 34.56
C THR A 1 -0.20 17.53 34.24
N ILE A 2 -1.46 17.93 34.47
CA ILE A 2 -2.63 17.12 34.13
C ILE A 2 -2.72 17.16 32.60
N TRP A 3 -2.48 16.05 31.96
CA TRP A 3 -2.72 15.90 30.52
C TRP A 3 -4.23 16.03 30.28
N ALA A 4 -4.66 17.11 29.65
CA ALA A 4 -6.01 17.20 29.16
C ALA A 4 -6.30 15.98 28.28
N GLY A 5 -7.45 15.31 28.49
CA GLY A 5 -7.86 14.17 27.69
C GLY A 5 -7.85 14.52 26.20
N PHE A 6 -7.82 13.51 25.33
CA PHE A 6 -7.98 13.74 23.90
C PHE A 6 -9.40 14.23 23.61
N GLY A 7 -9.52 15.17 22.67
CA GLY A 7 -10.79 15.63 22.17
C GLY A 7 -11.44 14.63 21.18
N GLU A 8 -12.48 15.07 20.51
CA GLU A 8 -13.15 14.31 19.46
C GLU A 8 -12.29 14.28 18.20
N PHE A 9 -12.09 13.06 17.64
CA PHE A 9 -11.35 12.86 16.40
C PHE A 9 -12.31 12.66 15.23
N THR A 10 -12.05 13.39 14.16
CA THR A 10 -12.69 13.19 12.85
C THR A 10 -11.65 12.86 11.79
N VAL A 11 -12.05 12.10 10.78
CA VAL A 11 -11.19 11.71 9.64
C VAL A 11 -11.93 12.06 8.37
N SER A 12 -11.33 12.88 7.53
CA SER A 12 -11.84 13.21 6.20
C SER A 12 -10.81 12.86 5.12
N VAL A 13 -11.29 12.62 3.89
CA VAL A 13 -10.42 12.48 2.73
C VAL A 13 -10.17 13.85 2.11
N ALA A 14 -8.93 14.16 1.79
CA ALA A 14 -8.53 15.39 1.10
C ALA A 14 -8.99 15.35 -0.37
N LEU A 15 -10.18 15.84 -0.66
CA LEU A 15 -10.79 15.78 -2.00
C LEU A 15 -10.68 17.08 -2.76
N SER A 16 -10.92 18.22 -2.07
CA SER A 16 -10.86 19.54 -2.69
C SER A 16 -9.44 19.89 -3.15
N ALA A 17 -9.33 20.81 -4.09
CA ALA A 17 -8.04 21.35 -4.51
C ALA A 17 -7.31 22.02 -3.35
N GLU A 18 -8.06 22.67 -2.45
CA GLU A 18 -7.55 23.35 -1.25
C GLU A 18 -6.97 22.32 -0.27
N ASP A 19 -7.73 21.26 0.06
CA ASP A 19 -7.23 20.19 0.95
C ASP A 19 -5.96 19.55 0.40
N LYS A 20 -5.93 19.23 -0.91
CA LYS A 20 -4.77 18.63 -1.56
C LYS A 20 -3.55 19.54 -1.50
N THR A 21 -3.75 20.82 -1.75
CA THR A 21 -2.68 21.83 -1.66
C THR A 21 -2.16 21.94 -0.24
N GLN A 22 -3.06 22.00 0.73
CA GLN A 22 -2.71 22.11 2.16
C GLN A 22 -1.95 20.86 2.64
N VAL A 23 -2.40 19.66 2.26
CA VAL A 23 -1.70 18.40 2.57
C VAL A 23 -0.30 18.39 1.96
N SER A 24 -0.15 18.79 0.70
CA SER A 24 1.15 18.87 0.03
C SER A 24 2.09 19.84 0.76
N GLN A 25 1.61 21.02 1.15
CA GLN A 25 2.38 22.01 1.92
C GLN A 25 2.87 21.43 3.26
N TRP A 26 2.00 20.76 4.02
CA TRP A 26 2.39 20.13 5.28
C TRP A 26 3.43 19.04 5.07
N LEU A 27 3.24 18.17 4.06
CA LEU A 27 4.20 17.09 3.77
C LEU A 27 5.56 17.64 3.32
N GLU A 28 5.59 18.66 2.47
CA GLU A 28 6.85 19.29 2.04
C GLU A 28 7.56 20.01 3.18
N ALA A 29 6.82 20.67 4.06
CA ALA A 29 7.40 21.45 5.14
C ALA A 29 7.89 20.60 6.33
N GLU A 30 7.17 19.53 6.69
CA GLU A 30 7.36 18.85 7.97
C GLU A 30 7.69 17.35 7.85
N HIS A 31 7.46 16.70 6.67
CA HIS A 31 7.78 15.29 6.50
C HIS A 31 9.19 15.12 5.93
N PHE A 32 10.02 14.30 6.56
CA PHE A 32 11.45 14.13 6.23
C PHE A 32 11.74 13.64 4.79
N ILE A 33 10.75 13.03 4.11
CA ILE A 33 10.85 12.61 2.70
C ILE A 33 10.09 13.57 1.76
N GLY A 34 9.29 14.51 2.30
CA GLY A 34 8.44 15.41 1.54
C GLY A 34 7.18 14.76 0.98
N ASP A 35 6.51 15.48 0.08
CA ASP A 35 5.32 14.99 -0.62
C ASP A 35 5.68 13.91 -1.64
N PHE A 36 4.70 13.09 -1.97
CA PHE A 36 4.85 12.00 -2.94
C PHE A 36 3.54 11.81 -3.70
N LYS A 37 3.63 11.72 -5.02
CA LYS A 37 2.48 11.40 -5.87
C LYS A 37 2.46 9.90 -6.19
N PRO A 38 1.65 9.09 -5.49
CA PRO A 38 1.54 7.67 -5.74
C PRO A 38 0.96 7.38 -7.12
N VAL A 39 1.33 6.23 -7.69
CA VAL A 39 0.71 5.71 -8.90
C VAL A 39 -0.45 4.79 -8.50
N GLY A 40 -1.58 4.92 -9.18
CA GLY A 40 -2.78 4.12 -8.92
C GLY A 40 -3.70 4.74 -7.86
N HIS A 41 -4.55 3.92 -7.25
CA HIS A 41 -5.49 4.36 -6.23
C HIS A 41 -4.75 4.91 -5.02
N SER A 42 -5.06 6.14 -4.64
CA SER A 42 -4.46 6.80 -3.48
C SER A 42 -5.30 7.97 -3.02
N PHE A 43 -5.24 8.26 -1.73
CA PHE A 43 -5.77 9.49 -1.13
C PHE A 43 -5.03 9.83 0.17
N CYS A 44 -5.27 11.03 0.67
CA CYS A 44 -4.81 11.46 2.00
C CYS A 44 -5.99 11.58 2.95
N HIS A 45 -5.85 11.00 4.14
CA HIS A 45 -6.69 11.35 5.28
C HIS A 45 -6.14 12.59 5.95
N ILE A 46 -7.01 13.55 6.27
CA ILE A 46 -6.76 14.62 7.22
C ILE A 46 -7.44 14.22 8.53
N ILE A 47 -6.65 14.08 9.58
CA ILE A 47 -7.14 13.77 10.91
C ILE A 47 -7.23 15.08 11.69
N LYS A 48 -8.41 15.36 12.19
CA LYS A 48 -8.68 16.53 13.04
C LYS A 48 -9.02 16.09 14.46
N GLU A 49 -8.69 16.92 15.41
CA GLU A 49 -9.14 16.84 16.78
C GLU A 49 -9.79 18.15 17.16
N ASN A 50 -11.05 18.11 17.61
CA ASN A 50 -11.86 19.31 17.85
C ASN A 50 -11.79 20.29 16.65
N GLU A 51 -12.02 19.76 15.45
CA GLU A 51 -11.97 20.47 14.14
C GLU A 51 -10.59 21.03 13.73
N GLN A 52 -9.55 20.89 14.56
CA GLN A 52 -8.20 21.33 14.22
C GLN A 52 -7.39 20.19 13.59
N PRO A 53 -6.75 20.39 12.42
CA PRO A 53 -5.89 19.39 11.82
C PRO A 53 -4.73 19.03 12.74
N VAL A 54 -4.51 17.73 12.96
CA VAL A 54 -3.44 17.23 13.83
C VAL A 54 -2.51 16.24 13.14
N ALA A 55 -2.98 15.57 12.09
CA ALA A 55 -2.17 14.62 11.35
C ALA A 55 -2.66 14.40 9.92
N VAL A 56 -1.76 13.90 9.08
CA VAL A 56 -2.03 13.46 7.70
C VAL A 56 -1.55 12.03 7.53
N VAL A 57 -2.37 11.18 6.89
CA VAL A 57 -2.03 9.81 6.53
C VAL A 57 -2.28 9.61 5.04
N GLN A 58 -1.23 9.38 4.25
CA GLN A 58 -1.37 9.09 2.83
C GLN A 58 -1.41 7.58 2.61
N TRP A 59 -2.48 7.14 1.96
CA TRP A 59 -2.73 5.76 1.56
C TRP A 59 -2.58 5.61 0.06
N ALA A 60 -1.98 4.50 -0.38
CA ALA A 60 -1.73 4.21 -1.79
C ALA A 60 -1.75 2.71 -2.06
N ALA A 61 -1.58 2.33 -3.33
CA ALA A 61 -1.37 0.94 -3.72
C ALA A 61 -0.15 0.34 -3.01
N CYS A 62 -0.23 -0.96 -2.67
CA CYS A 62 0.83 -1.68 -1.96
C CYS A 62 2.11 -1.86 -2.78
N ALA A 63 3.20 -2.23 -2.10
CA ALA A 63 4.44 -2.64 -2.75
C ALA A 63 4.21 -3.93 -3.58
N TYR A 64 4.97 -4.08 -4.69
CA TYR A 64 4.71 -5.12 -5.68
C TYR A 64 4.99 -6.54 -5.15
N HIS A 65 6.20 -6.79 -4.67
CA HIS A 65 6.62 -8.08 -4.11
C HIS A 65 7.21 -7.89 -2.72
N LEU A 66 6.66 -8.61 -1.75
CA LEU A 66 7.14 -8.64 -0.38
C LEU A 66 7.02 -10.05 0.17
N LYS A 67 8.14 -10.76 0.24
CA LYS A 67 8.22 -12.14 0.72
C LYS A 67 7.52 -12.34 2.07
N ASP A 68 7.81 -11.46 3.03
CA ASP A 68 7.29 -11.59 4.40
C ASP A 68 5.79 -11.31 4.46
N ARG A 69 5.27 -10.34 3.68
CA ARG A 69 3.83 -10.10 3.56
C ARG A 69 3.12 -11.31 2.95
N GLU A 70 3.67 -11.87 1.88
CA GLU A 70 3.08 -12.99 1.17
C GLU A 70 3.06 -14.25 2.05
N ALA A 71 4.13 -14.48 2.81
CA ALA A 71 4.19 -15.54 3.82
C ALA A 71 3.18 -15.30 4.98
N PHE A 72 3.03 -14.05 5.43
CA PHE A 72 2.07 -13.68 6.47
C PHE A 72 0.62 -13.95 6.04
N ILE A 73 0.26 -13.60 4.81
CA ILE A 73 -1.08 -13.82 4.26
C ILE A 73 -1.31 -15.30 3.98
N GLY A 74 -0.34 -16.01 3.40
CA GLY A 74 -0.43 -17.42 3.04
C GLY A 74 -1.18 -17.70 1.72
N TRP A 75 -1.40 -16.67 0.88
CA TRP A 75 -2.07 -16.82 -0.40
C TRP A 75 -1.19 -17.49 -1.47
N SER A 76 -1.83 -18.07 -2.49
CA SER A 76 -1.13 -18.59 -3.66
C SER A 76 -0.59 -17.46 -4.54
N LYS A 77 0.37 -17.76 -5.42
CA LYS A 77 0.89 -16.80 -6.41
C LYS A 77 -0.22 -16.21 -7.28
N LEU A 78 -1.22 -17.01 -7.67
CA LEU A 78 -2.36 -16.55 -8.44
C LEU A 78 -3.26 -15.60 -7.64
N GLN A 79 -3.55 -15.94 -6.37
CA GLN A 79 -4.30 -15.07 -5.48
C GLN A 79 -3.56 -13.75 -5.23
N CYS A 80 -2.25 -13.79 -4.98
CA CYS A 80 -1.41 -12.62 -4.84
C CYS A 80 -1.51 -11.71 -6.09
N ALA A 81 -1.34 -12.28 -7.30
CA ALA A 81 -1.42 -11.52 -8.54
C ALA A 81 -2.78 -10.84 -8.74
N LYS A 82 -3.88 -11.54 -8.43
CA LYS A 82 -5.24 -11.04 -8.61
C LYS A 82 -5.73 -10.10 -7.51
N ARG A 83 -5.26 -10.25 -6.27
CA ARG A 83 -5.83 -9.63 -5.06
C ARG A 83 -4.94 -8.59 -4.42
N ARG A 84 -3.83 -8.23 -5.05
CA ARG A 84 -2.85 -7.29 -4.50
C ARG A 84 -3.45 -5.92 -4.19
N ASN A 85 -4.42 -5.46 -4.96
CA ASN A 85 -5.11 -4.19 -4.71
C ASN A 85 -5.93 -4.19 -3.40
N LEU A 86 -6.20 -5.40 -2.83
CA LEU A 86 -6.83 -5.51 -1.50
C LEU A 86 -5.85 -5.25 -0.36
N VAL A 87 -4.58 -5.00 -0.68
CA VAL A 87 -3.57 -4.51 0.25
C VAL A 87 -3.26 -3.06 -0.09
N VAL A 88 -3.27 -2.20 0.90
CA VAL A 88 -2.97 -0.77 0.77
C VAL A 88 -1.76 -0.39 1.60
N ASN A 89 -1.01 0.60 1.14
CA ASN A 89 0.22 1.04 1.79
C ASN A 89 0.04 2.44 2.39
N ASN A 90 0.37 2.58 3.68
CA ASN A 90 0.58 3.89 4.27
C ASN A 90 1.95 4.41 3.84
N VAL A 91 1.97 5.28 2.84
CA VAL A 91 3.21 5.78 2.22
C VAL A 91 3.76 7.03 2.90
N ARG A 92 2.91 7.81 3.57
CA ARG A 92 3.27 8.97 4.39
C ARG A 92 2.39 9.02 5.63
N PHE A 93 3.01 9.30 6.75
CA PHE A 93 2.34 9.61 8.00
C PHE A 93 3.05 10.78 8.66
N LEU A 94 2.32 11.86 8.87
CA LEU A 94 2.80 13.09 9.49
C LEU A 94 1.88 13.47 10.65
N VAL A 95 2.43 13.69 11.83
CA VAL A 95 1.79 14.44 12.91
C VAL A 95 2.31 15.86 12.82
N LEU A 96 1.39 16.82 12.64
CA LEU A 96 1.73 18.23 12.49
C LEU A 96 2.48 18.74 13.73
N GLU A 97 3.53 19.52 13.51
CA GLU A 97 4.42 19.97 14.59
C GLU A 97 3.69 20.65 15.72
N ALA A 98 2.77 21.55 15.39
CA ALA A 98 1.96 22.27 16.37
C ALA A 98 1.06 21.38 17.24
N ALA A 99 0.78 20.15 16.80
CA ALA A 99 -0.08 19.21 17.51
C ALA A 99 0.70 18.11 18.25
N ARG A 100 2.03 18.02 18.09
CA ARG A 100 2.85 16.94 18.64
C ARG A 100 2.72 16.82 20.15
N ARG A 101 2.33 15.64 20.60
CA ARG A 101 2.26 15.26 22.02
C ARG A 101 2.22 13.74 22.16
N PRO A 102 2.48 13.19 23.36
CA PRO A 102 2.45 11.75 23.61
C PRO A 102 1.14 11.10 23.13
N ASN A 103 1.25 9.90 22.54
CA ASN A 103 0.17 9.06 22.07
C ASN A 103 -0.69 9.62 20.90
N LEU A 104 -0.51 10.88 20.46
CA LEU A 104 -1.28 11.44 19.37
C LEU A 104 -1.07 10.64 18.07
N ALA A 105 0.17 10.31 17.74
CA ALA A 105 0.49 9.56 16.53
C ALA A 105 -0.26 8.23 16.44
N SER A 106 -0.22 7.40 17.48
CA SER A 106 -0.91 6.12 17.50
C SER A 106 -2.44 6.27 17.47
N LYS A 107 -2.99 7.29 18.12
CA LYS A 107 -4.44 7.59 18.08
C LYS A 107 -4.87 8.05 16.68
N ALA A 108 -4.19 9.03 16.10
CA ALA A 108 -4.47 9.52 14.75
C ALA A 108 -4.41 8.38 13.72
N LEU A 109 -3.36 7.55 13.79
CA LEU A 109 -3.23 6.38 12.93
C LEU A 109 -4.38 5.38 13.12
N ALA A 110 -4.79 5.09 14.36
CA ALA A 110 -5.89 4.18 14.64
C ALA A 110 -7.23 4.71 14.11
N HIS A 111 -7.48 6.03 14.17
CA HIS A 111 -8.67 6.64 13.58
C HIS A 111 -8.64 6.56 12.06
N SER A 112 -7.50 6.86 11.43
CA SER A 112 -7.30 6.73 9.98
C SER A 112 -7.56 5.29 9.50
N VAL A 113 -7.01 4.28 10.20
CA VAL A 113 -7.20 2.86 9.86
C VAL A 113 -8.68 2.44 9.98
N ARG A 114 -9.39 2.91 10.99
CA ARG A 114 -10.83 2.60 11.15
C ARG A 114 -11.69 3.12 10.01
N ALA A 115 -11.41 4.32 9.51
CA ALA A 115 -12.14 4.93 8.40
C ALA A 115 -11.69 4.42 7.02
N LEU A 116 -10.53 3.75 6.95
CA LEU A 116 -9.86 3.42 5.69
C LEU A 116 -10.72 2.58 4.74
N ALA A 117 -11.31 1.49 5.23
CA ALA A 117 -12.04 0.56 4.37
C ALA A 117 -13.30 1.19 3.76
N ASP A 118 -14.02 1.99 4.53
CA ASP A 118 -15.24 2.67 4.09
C ASP A 118 -14.92 3.80 3.12
N HIS A 119 -13.95 4.67 3.42
CA HIS A 119 -13.50 5.71 2.51
C HIS A 119 -12.91 5.13 1.22
N TRP A 120 -12.22 3.99 1.29
CA TRP A 120 -11.69 3.33 0.09
C TRP A 120 -12.81 2.77 -0.78
N MET A 121 -13.84 2.18 -0.15
CA MET A 121 -15.04 1.73 -0.86
C MET A 121 -15.75 2.89 -1.55
N GLU A 122 -15.95 4.00 -0.84
CA GLU A 122 -16.61 5.19 -1.39
C GLU A 122 -15.90 5.75 -2.63
N HIS A 123 -14.54 5.76 -2.62
CA HIS A 123 -13.77 6.38 -3.69
C HIS A 123 -13.38 5.42 -4.83
N PHE A 124 -13.21 4.13 -4.54
CA PHE A 124 -12.67 3.17 -5.51
C PHE A 124 -13.57 1.95 -5.74
N GLY A 125 -14.68 1.85 -5.03
CA GLY A 125 -15.70 0.82 -5.24
C GLY A 125 -15.35 -0.56 -4.66
N TYR A 126 -14.34 -0.66 -3.77
CA TYR A 126 -14.01 -1.90 -3.07
C TYR A 126 -13.36 -1.62 -1.71
N GLN A 127 -13.49 -2.59 -0.78
CA GLN A 127 -12.83 -2.52 0.52
C GLN A 127 -11.49 -3.25 0.50
N PRO A 128 -10.38 -2.63 0.93
CA PRO A 128 -9.13 -3.33 1.20
C PRO A 128 -9.26 -4.22 2.44
N LEU A 129 -8.38 -5.19 2.55
CA LEU A 129 -8.35 -6.17 3.64
C LEU A 129 -7.13 -6.02 4.54
N LEU A 130 -6.01 -5.57 3.99
CA LEU A 130 -4.75 -5.43 4.72
C LEU A 130 -4.15 -4.05 4.46
N ALA A 131 -3.61 -3.43 5.49
CA ALA A 131 -2.74 -2.27 5.36
C ALA A 131 -1.29 -2.68 5.62
N GLU A 132 -0.35 -2.06 4.91
CA GLU A 132 1.10 -2.21 5.12
C GLU A 132 1.77 -0.85 5.25
N THR A 133 2.96 -0.82 5.83
CA THR A 133 3.84 0.35 5.86
C THR A 133 5.28 -0.05 6.11
N PHE A 134 6.20 0.88 5.85
CA PHE A 134 7.63 0.70 6.01
C PHE A 134 8.20 1.80 6.89
N THR A 135 8.92 1.43 7.95
CA THR A 135 9.67 2.38 8.76
C THR A 135 11.16 2.21 8.51
N ASP A 136 11.86 3.33 8.37
CA ASP A 136 13.31 3.39 8.35
C ASP A 136 13.81 3.14 9.77
N ILE A 137 14.52 2.03 9.97
CA ILE A 137 14.98 1.61 11.31
C ILE A 137 16.02 2.54 11.91
N GLU A 138 16.73 3.32 11.09
CA GLU A 138 17.71 4.29 11.54
C GLU A 138 17.06 5.57 12.09
N GLN A 139 15.84 5.88 11.65
CA GLN A 139 15.14 7.10 12.02
C GLN A 139 13.93 6.86 12.92
N HIS A 140 13.24 5.72 12.76
CA HIS A 140 11.97 5.44 13.44
C HIS A 140 11.84 3.97 13.84
N GLU A 141 11.73 3.70 15.11
CA GLU A 141 11.46 2.35 15.64
C GLU A 141 10.06 1.82 15.29
N GLY A 142 9.16 2.68 14.83
CA GLY A 142 7.77 2.32 14.53
C GLY A 142 6.88 2.18 15.77
N THR A 143 7.24 2.85 16.87
CA THR A 143 6.53 2.78 18.15
C THR A 143 5.04 3.12 18.01
N CYS A 144 4.68 4.12 17.17
CA CYS A 144 3.30 4.49 16.92
C CYS A 144 2.50 3.38 16.21
N TYR A 145 3.13 2.64 15.29
CA TYR A 145 2.52 1.49 14.62
C TYR A 145 2.29 0.34 15.61
N LYS A 146 3.29 0.02 16.42
CA LYS A 146 3.15 -0.99 17.48
C LYS A 146 2.01 -0.61 18.45
N ALA A 147 1.96 0.63 18.92
CA ALA A 147 0.92 1.13 19.81
C ALA A 147 -0.48 1.16 19.16
N ALA A 148 -0.56 1.33 17.83
CA ALA A 148 -1.81 1.23 17.06
C ALA A 148 -2.18 -0.22 16.69
N GLY A 149 -1.46 -1.22 17.20
CA GLY A 149 -1.75 -2.64 17.02
C GLY A 149 -1.39 -3.18 15.63
N TRP A 150 -0.30 -2.65 15.02
CA TRP A 150 0.28 -3.21 13.80
C TRP A 150 1.28 -4.33 14.15
N THR A 151 1.39 -5.31 13.27
CA THR A 151 2.28 -6.46 13.42
C THR A 151 3.55 -6.23 12.60
N PRO A 152 4.75 -6.28 13.21
CA PRO A 152 6.00 -6.25 12.45
C PRO A 152 6.24 -7.62 11.79
N LEU A 153 6.66 -7.63 10.53
CA LEU A 153 6.93 -8.87 9.78
C LEU A 153 8.41 -9.15 9.53
N GLY A 154 9.26 -8.14 9.56
CA GLY A 154 10.67 -8.31 9.27
C GLY A 154 11.29 -7.09 8.60
N LEU A 155 12.49 -7.27 8.06
CA LEU A 155 13.23 -6.23 7.34
C LEU A 155 13.17 -6.52 5.84
N THR A 156 12.94 -5.48 5.05
CA THR A 156 13.07 -5.55 3.58
C THR A 156 14.53 -5.69 3.17
N GLU A 157 14.78 -6.20 1.98
CA GLU A 157 16.14 -6.36 1.44
C GLU A 157 16.86 -5.03 1.10
N GLY A 158 16.22 -3.88 1.37
CA GLY A 158 16.82 -2.58 1.10
C GLY A 158 16.90 -2.25 -0.41
N ASN A 159 15.82 -2.50 -1.14
CA ASN A 159 15.70 -2.19 -2.55
C ASN A 159 14.83 -0.95 -2.76
N SER A 160 15.24 -0.05 -3.67
CA SER A 160 14.42 1.06 -4.15
C SER A 160 13.94 0.81 -5.56
N ARG A 161 12.65 1.08 -5.81
CA ARG A 161 12.04 0.95 -7.13
C ARG A 161 12.43 2.14 -8.01
N GLN A 162 13.10 1.89 -9.13
CA GLN A 162 13.45 2.90 -10.11
C GLN A 162 12.41 2.98 -11.25
N ARG A 163 11.91 1.83 -11.70
CA ARG A 163 10.86 1.69 -12.74
C ARG A 163 9.94 0.52 -12.38
N ALA A 164 8.91 0.26 -13.19
CA ALA A 164 7.88 -0.74 -12.92
C ALA A 164 8.42 -2.12 -12.51
N GLU A 165 9.56 -2.56 -13.06
CA GLU A 165 10.16 -3.87 -12.78
C GLU A 165 11.67 -3.79 -12.46
N PHE A 166 12.18 -2.56 -12.23
CA PHE A 166 13.61 -2.34 -12.00
C PHE A 166 13.85 -1.80 -10.58
N TYR A 167 14.54 -2.60 -9.76
CA TYR A 167 14.91 -2.30 -8.38
C TYR A 167 16.42 -2.18 -8.26
N LEU A 168 16.89 -1.15 -7.56
CA LEU A 168 18.30 -1.00 -7.18
C LEU A 168 18.46 -1.24 -5.68
N PRO A 169 19.48 -1.99 -5.25
CA PRO A 169 19.86 -2.09 -3.86
C PRO A 169 20.20 -0.70 -3.32
N ASN A 170 19.53 -0.25 -2.27
CA ASN A 170 19.83 1.02 -1.60
C ASN A 170 20.49 0.82 -0.24
N GLN A 171 20.74 -0.45 0.14
CA GLN A 171 21.36 -0.86 1.41
C GLN A 171 20.68 -0.28 2.68
N ARG A 172 19.41 0.16 2.55
CA ARG A 172 18.61 0.69 3.65
C ARG A 172 17.41 -0.23 3.90
N PRO A 173 17.58 -1.28 4.70
CA PRO A 173 16.48 -2.15 5.05
C PRO A 173 15.44 -1.36 5.86
N LYS A 174 14.16 -1.56 5.51
CA LYS A 174 13.04 -0.96 6.22
C LYS A 174 12.28 -2.04 6.95
N LYS A 175 11.78 -1.72 8.12
CA LYS A 175 10.91 -2.62 8.86
C LYS A 175 9.52 -2.59 8.26
N LEU A 176 9.02 -3.77 7.85
CA LEU A 176 7.68 -3.95 7.32
C LEU A 176 6.70 -4.13 8.48
N TRP A 177 5.61 -3.39 8.44
CA TRP A 177 4.48 -3.52 9.35
C TRP A 177 3.21 -3.81 8.56
N VAL A 178 2.33 -4.62 9.14
CA VAL A 178 1.00 -4.88 8.57
C VAL A 178 -0.09 -4.68 9.61
N LYS A 179 -1.27 -4.34 9.13
CA LYS A 179 -2.49 -4.23 9.92
C LYS A 179 -3.63 -4.92 9.22
N GLU A 180 -4.15 -5.96 9.81
CA GLU A 180 -5.41 -6.58 9.36
C GLU A 180 -6.56 -5.59 9.60
N LEU A 181 -7.31 -5.27 8.54
CA LEU A 181 -8.44 -4.33 8.61
C LEU A 181 -9.71 -5.03 9.11
N ARG A 182 -9.70 -6.38 9.11
CA ARG A 182 -10.75 -7.25 9.64
C ARG A 182 -10.12 -8.45 10.34
N ALA A 183 -10.82 -9.03 11.30
CA ALA A 183 -10.34 -10.22 12.02
C ALA A 183 -10.12 -11.44 11.10
N ASP A 184 -10.86 -11.53 9.99
CA ASP A 184 -10.84 -12.64 9.03
C ASP A 184 -10.05 -12.31 7.74
N THR A 185 -9.19 -11.29 7.77
CA THR A 185 -8.42 -10.78 6.61
C THR A 185 -7.71 -11.87 5.82
N LYS A 186 -6.94 -12.73 6.48
CA LYS A 186 -6.18 -13.81 5.81
C LYS A 186 -7.10 -14.84 5.17
N ALA A 187 -8.14 -15.24 5.89
CA ALA A 187 -9.12 -16.18 5.38
C ALA A 187 -9.80 -15.63 4.12
N ARG A 188 -10.18 -14.35 4.09
CA ARG A 188 -10.75 -13.69 2.91
C ARG A 188 -9.77 -13.57 1.77
N LEU A 189 -8.53 -13.17 2.05
CA LEU A 189 -7.48 -13.08 1.02
C LEU A 189 -7.15 -14.44 0.40
N CYS A 190 -7.31 -15.54 1.14
CA CYS A 190 -7.05 -16.90 0.67
C CYS A 190 -8.32 -17.67 0.23
N ALA A 191 -9.51 -17.11 0.39
CA ALA A 191 -10.76 -17.77 0.02
C ALA A 191 -10.79 -18.15 -1.48
N ALA A 192 -11.56 -19.17 -1.87
CA ALA A 192 -11.75 -19.53 -3.26
C ALA A 192 -12.39 -18.38 -4.05
N THR A 193 -13.40 -17.72 -3.46
CA THR A 193 -14.10 -16.56 -4.02
C THR A 193 -14.02 -15.38 -3.07
N LEU A 194 -13.98 -14.17 -3.63
CA LEU A 194 -14.04 -12.94 -2.83
C LEU A 194 -15.49 -12.55 -2.56
N ALA A 195 -15.73 -12.00 -1.37
CA ALA A 195 -17.01 -11.36 -1.06
C ALA A 195 -17.24 -10.14 -1.97
N PRO A 196 -18.52 -9.76 -2.24
CA PRO A 196 -18.85 -8.70 -3.20
C PRO A 196 -18.09 -7.39 -2.98
N GLU A 197 -17.94 -6.97 -1.73
CA GLU A 197 -17.26 -5.73 -1.34
C GLU A 197 -15.76 -5.68 -1.70
N HIS A 198 -15.16 -6.81 -2.06
CA HIS A 198 -13.74 -6.91 -2.43
C HIS A 198 -13.53 -7.20 -3.92
N GLN A 199 -14.58 -7.59 -4.67
CA GLN A 199 -14.44 -8.08 -6.04
C GLN A 199 -13.86 -7.05 -7.00
N ALA A 200 -14.29 -5.78 -6.92
CA ALA A 200 -13.78 -4.72 -7.77
C ALA A 200 -12.28 -4.40 -7.55
N GLY A 201 -11.74 -4.76 -6.38
CA GLY A 201 -10.31 -4.67 -6.10
C GLY A 201 -9.50 -5.84 -6.68
N ALA A 202 -10.15 -6.94 -7.09
CA ALA A 202 -9.47 -8.03 -7.75
C ALA A 202 -9.29 -7.71 -9.25
N THR A 203 -8.06 -7.68 -9.70
CA THR A 203 -7.76 -7.51 -11.13
C THR A 203 -7.67 -8.88 -11.80
N GLU A 204 -8.03 -8.96 -13.06
CA GLU A 204 -7.60 -10.07 -13.92
C GLU A 204 -6.10 -9.93 -14.14
N GLY A 205 -5.31 -10.37 -13.18
CA GLY A 205 -3.87 -10.19 -13.03
C GLY A 205 -3.14 -9.74 -14.31
N LYS A 206 -2.78 -8.48 -14.40
CA LYS A 206 -1.72 -8.05 -15.31
C LYS A 206 -0.44 -8.73 -14.86
N GLY A 207 -0.12 -9.90 -15.45
CA GLY A 207 1.04 -10.71 -15.09
C GLY A 207 0.75 -12.22 -14.99
N ALA A 208 -0.49 -12.69 -15.15
CA ALA A 208 -0.68 -14.06 -15.61
C ALA A 208 -0.10 -14.11 -17.03
N PRO A 209 0.77 -15.07 -17.38
CA PRO A 209 1.14 -15.26 -18.77
C PRO A 209 -0.20 -15.38 -19.52
N LEU A 210 -0.39 -14.53 -20.54
CA LEU A 210 -1.53 -14.67 -21.45
C LEU A 210 -1.57 -16.14 -21.83
N PRO A 211 -2.73 -16.82 -21.79
CA PRO A 211 -2.82 -18.17 -22.31
C PRO A 211 -2.30 -18.10 -23.74
N VAL A 212 -1.15 -18.73 -23.98
CA VAL A 212 -0.53 -18.78 -25.29
C VAL A 212 -1.47 -19.62 -26.14
N THR A 213 -2.39 -18.96 -26.85
CA THR A 213 -3.28 -19.65 -27.75
C THR A 213 -2.45 -20.16 -28.92
N ALA A 214 -2.84 -21.32 -29.46
CA ALA A 214 -2.17 -21.92 -30.62
C ALA A 214 -2.00 -20.93 -31.79
N SER A 215 -2.88 -19.95 -31.92
CA SER A 215 -2.81 -18.83 -32.87
C SER A 215 -1.64 -17.88 -32.64
N MET A 216 -1.17 -17.69 -31.39
CA MET A 216 0.00 -16.84 -31.08
C MET A 216 1.34 -17.53 -31.35
N LEU A 217 1.35 -18.87 -31.47
CA LEU A 217 2.54 -19.64 -31.76
C LEU A 217 2.82 -19.76 -33.26
N GLN A 218 1.85 -19.49 -34.13
CA GLN A 218 2.00 -19.60 -35.59
C GLN A 218 3.09 -18.66 -36.17
N PRO A 219 3.21 -17.38 -35.78
CA PRO A 219 4.27 -16.52 -36.28
C PRO A 219 5.68 -16.99 -35.83
N LEU A 220 5.80 -17.49 -34.58
CA LEU A 220 7.08 -18.01 -34.07
C LEU A 220 7.50 -19.29 -34.77
N ALA A 221 6.58 -20.20 -35.07
CA ALA A 221 6.85 -21.42 -35.80
C ALA A 221 7.29 -21.16 -37.27
N ALA A 222 6.78 -20.09 -37.87
CA ALA A 222 7.20 -19.64 -39.19
C ALA A 222 8.63 -19.08 -39.20
N VAL A 223 8.98 -18.26 -38.19
CA VAL A 223 10.33 -17.72 -38.01
C VAL A 223 11.35 -18.80 -37.70
N LEU A 224 10.98 -19.77 -36.85
CA LEU A 224 11.87 -20.90 -36.50
C LEU A 224 12.09 -21.85 -37.69
N ARG A 225 11.17 -21.98 -38.62
CA ARG A 225 11.37 -22.75 -39.86
C ARG A 225 12.36 -22.05 -40.81
N GLN A 226 12.39 -20.72 -40.86
CA GLN A 226 13.36 -19.95 -41.66
C GLN A 226 14.77 -19.99 -41.08
N VAL A 227 14.93 -20.19 -39.77
CA VAL A 227 16.24 -20.25 -39.09
C VAL A 227 16.85 -21.68 -39.19
N LYS A 228 16.07 -22.72 -39.51
CA LYS A 228 16.52 -24.13 -39.53
C LYS A 228 17.03 -24.64 -40.89
N ASP A 229 17.15 -23.78 -41.89
CA ASP A 229 17.74 -24.21 -43.17
C ASP A 229 18.96 -23.36 -43.58
N PRO A 230 20.14 -23.58 -42.96
CA PRO A 230 21.40 -22.94 -43.37
C PRO A 230 22.14 -23.77 -44.44
N ARG A 231 21.51 -24.74 -45.11
CA ARG A 231 22.11 -25.51 -46.18
C ARG A 231 21.28 -25.45 -47.43
N GLY A 232 21.32 -24.29 -48.09
CA GLY A 232 21.06 -24.19 -49.51
C GLY A 232 22.20 -24.93 -50.23
N SER A 233 21.93 -26.13 -50.66
CA SER A 233 22.76 -26.89 -51.58
C SER A 233 22.81 -26.23 -52.95
N ASN A 234 23.99 -26.29 -53.57
CA ASN A 234 24.27 -26.10 -54.96
C ASN A 234 23.12 -26.39 -55.93
#